data_87502f853a2a1e7973cef285ee4090d5
#
_entry.id   87502f853a2a1e7973cef285ee4090d5
#
_cell.length_a   1.000
_cell.length_b   1.000
_cell.length_c   1.000
_cell.angle_alpha   90.00
_cell.angle_beta   90.00
_cell.angle_gamma   90.00
#
_symmetry.space_group_name_H-M   'P 1'
#
loop_
_entity.id
_entity.type
_entity.pdbx_description
1 polymer ?
#
loop_
_entity_poly.entity_id
_entity_poly.type
_entity_poly.pdbx_seq_one_letter_code
_entity_poly.pdbx_strand_id
1 'polypeptide(L)'
;MITLEQVKFQCRIEQDNDYEDDLLNGYIAAARNHVQAHLDRTIYPDAVPSNDPDGLVDNASIDQAMLLLVAHWYANREAVSDSAMTEVPFGVRHLLQPYRRMGV
;
A
#
# COMPACT_ATOMS: atom_id res chain seq x y z
N MET A 1 -2.53 6.79 6.62
CA MET A 1 -2.84 5.46 6.04
C MET A 1 -4.00 5.60 5.06
N ILE A 2 -4.05 4.72 4.08
CA ILE A 2 -5.13 4.79 3.09
C ILE A 2 -6.43 4.24 3.66
N THR A 3 -7.55 4.77 3.16
CA THR A 3 -8.89 4.37 3.56
C THR A 3 -9.61 3.67 2.42
N LEU A 4 -10.70 2.96 2.76
CA LEU A 4 -11.54 2.33 1.75
C LEU A 4 -12.12 3.34 0.76
N GLU A 5 -12.48 4.53 1.25
CA GLU A 5 -12.99 5.61 0.38
C GLU A 5 -11.94 6.05 -0.64
N GLN A 6 -10.69 6.21 -0.22
CA GLN A 6 -9.60 6.57 -1.12
C GLN A 6 -9.35 5.48 -2.16
N VAL A 7 -9.40 4.21 -1.74
CA VAL A 7 -9.23 3.07 -2.65
C VAL A 7 -10.34 3.03 -3.69
N LYS A 8 -11.58 3.22 -3.27
CA LYS A 8 -12.71 3.25 -4.20
C LYS A 8 -12.57 4.37 -5.22
N PHE A 9 -12.17 5.55 -4.76
CA PHE A 9 -11.92 6.69 -5.66
C PHE A 9 -10.81 6.36 -6.66
N GLN A 10 -9.71 5.80 -6.19
CA GLN A 10 -8.56 5.44 -7.04
C GLN A 10 -8.93 4.39 -8.09
N CYS A 11 -9.75 3.43 -7.72
CA CYS A 11 -10.16 2.34 -8.60
C CYS A 11 -11.42 2.66 -9.40
N ARG A 12 -11.97 3.88 -9.25
CA ARG A 12 -13.20 4.33 -9.93
C ARG A 12 -14.41 3.48 -9.58
N ILE A 13 -14.52 3.10 -8.31
CA ILE A 13 -15.65 2.37 -7.77
C ILE A 13 -16.56 3.37 -7.06
N GLU A 14 -17.88 3.23 -7.26
CA GLU A 14 -18.83 4.08 -6.56
C GLU A 14 -18.78 3.85 -5.05
N GLN A 15 -18.87 4.94 -4.26
CA GLN A 15 -18.71 4.88 -2.81
C GLN A 15 -19.79 4.05 -2.12
N ASP A 16 -21.00 4.01 -2.67
CA ASP A 16 -22.10 3.23 -2.13
C ASP A 16 -22.12 1.77 -2.60
N ASN A 17 -21.17 1.39 -3.46
CA ASN A 17 -21.01 0.02 -3.91
C ASN A 17 -20.14 -0.75 -2.91
N ASP A 18 -20.76 -1.58 -2.09
CA ASP A 18 -20.09 -2.34 -1.03
C ASP A 18 -19.78 -3.78 -1.42
N TYR A 19 -20.02 -4.14 -2.67
CA TYR A 19 -19.92 -5.51 -3.16
C TYR A 19 -18.53 -6.11 -3.00
N GLU A 20 -17.50 -5.29 -3.15
CA GLU A 20 -16.11 -5.73 -3.10
C GLU A 20 -15.34 -5.18 -1.90
N ASP A 21 -16.05 -4.70 -0.88
CA ASP A 21 -15.40 -4.07 0.28
C ASP A 21 -14.43 -5.01 0.99
N ASP A 22 -14.79 -6.27 1.17
CA ASP A 22 -13.90 -7.24 1.82
C ASP A 22 -12.63 -7.48 1.01
N LEU A 23 -12.76 -7.58 -0.32
CA LEU A 23 -11.61 -7.73 -1.21
C LEU A 23 -10.70 -6.51 -1.11
N LEU A 24 -11.28 -5.31 -1.16
CA LEU A 24 -10.52 -4.06 -1.10
C LEU A 24 -9.83 -3.89 0.24
N ASN A 25 -10.49 -4.23 1.34
CA ASN A 25 -9.88 -4.20 2.67
C ASN A 25 -8.70 -5.17 2.76
N GLY A 26 -8.82 -6.34 2.16
CA GLY A 26 -7.72 -7.30 2.06
C GLY A 26 -6.53 -6.72 1.29
N TYR A 27 -6.78 -6.04 0.17
CA TYR A 27 -5.73 -5.39 -0.59
C TYR A 27 -5.07 -4.26 0.18
N ILE A 28 -5.83 -3.49 0.96
CA ILE A 28 -5.27 -2.42 1.80
C ILE A 28 -4.30 -3.01 2.82
N ALA A 29 -4.69 -4.07 3.51
CA ALA A 29 -3.82 -4.73 4.48
C ALA A 29 -2.57 -5.32 3.82
N ALA A 30 -2.73 -5.96 2.67
CA ALA A 30 -1.62 -6.54 1.92
C ALA A 30 -0.67 -5.46 1.41
N ALA A 31 -1.19 -4.32 0.93
CA ALA A 31 -0.37 -3.20 0.47
C ALA A 31 0.47 -2.64 1.59
N ARG A 32 -0.12 -2.46 2.78
CA ARG A 32 0.61 -2.00 3.96
C ARG A 32 1.76 -2.95 4.31
N ASN A 33 1.46 -4.24 4.37
CA ASN A 33 2.49 -5.25 4.68
C ASN A 33 3.58 -5.27 3.63
N HIS A 34 3.21 -5.18 2.36
CA HIS A 34 4.17 -5.19 1.25
C HIS A 34 5.09 -3.98 1.31
N VAL A 35 4.53 -2.79 1.55
CA VAL A 35 5.31 -1.56 1.65
C VAL A 35 6.25 -1.62 2.85
N GLN A 36 5.78 -2.07 4.01
CA GLN A 36 6.63 -2.21 5.19
C GLN A 36 7.77 -3.20 4.96
N ALA A 37 7.50 -4.31 4.30
CA ALA A 37 8.53 -5.30 3.97
C ALA A 37 9.56 -4.73 2.98
N HIS A 38 9.10 -3.98 1.99
CA HIS A 38 9.98 -3.34 1.00
C HIS A 38 10.91 -2.31 1.65
N LEU A 39 10.37 -1.51 2.58
CA LEU A 39 11.13 -0.47 3.28
C LEU A 39 11.97 -1.02 4.42
N ASP A 40 11.67 -2.22 4.90
CA ASP A 40 12.22 -2.80 6.13
C ASP A 40 12.01 -1.87 7.34
N ARG A 41 10.83 -1.24 7.39
CA ARG A 41 10.42 -0.30 8.44
C ARG A 41 8.95 -0.48 8.75
N THR A 42 8.58 -0.26 10.01
CA THR A 42 7.18 -0.23 10.41
C THR A 42 6.62 1.18 10.19
N ILE A 43 5.44 1.27 9.61
CA ILE A 43 4.77 2.54 9.34
C ILE A 43 3.74 2.80 10.45
N TYR A 44 3.82 3.97 11.05
CA TYR A 44 2.91 4.40 12.11
C TYR A 44 2.05 5.56 11.61
N PRO A 45 0.76 5.60 11.97
CA PRO A 45 -0.12 6.65 11.43
C PRO A 45 0.18 8.05 11.94
N ASP A 46 0.59 8.20 13.19
CA ASP A 46 0.75 9.52 13.81
C ASP A 46 2.16 9.78 14.32
N ALA A 47 2.72 8.86 15.09
CA ALA A 47 4.02 9.05 15.70
C ALA A 47 4.74 7.71 15.87
N VAL A 48 6.07 7.76 15.80
CA VAL A 48 6.91 6.59 16.00
C VAL A 48 7.17 6.42 17.50
N PRO A 49 6.88 5.23 18.08
CA PRO A 49 7.21 5.00 19.49
C PRO A 49 8.72 4.99 19.73
N SER A 50 9.13 5.35 20.92
CA SER A 50 10.54 5.48 21.27
C SER A 50 11.31 4.14 21.22
N ASN A 51 10.59 3.01 21.29
CA ASN A 51 11.21 1.69 21.22
C ASN A 51 11.42 1.17 19.79
N ASP A 52 11.09 1.96 18.77
CA ASP A 52 11.29 1.59 17.36
C ASP A 52 12.03 2.71 16.63
N PRO A 53 13.37 2.74 16.72
CA PRO A 53 14.15 3.82 16.10
C PRO A 53 14.11 3.82 14.57
N ASP A 54 13.78 2.70 13.96
CA ASP A 54 13.68 2.59 12.50
C ASP A 54 12.26 2.81 11.98
N GLY A 55 11.31 3.08 12.86
CA GLY A 55 9.93 3.35 12.48
C GLY A 55 9.79 4.60 11.63
N LEU A 56 8.71 4.68 10.89
CA LEU A 56 8.44 5.76 9.94
C LEU A 56 7.02 6.23 10.11
N VAL A 57 6.83 7.54 10.16
CA VAL A 57 5.49 8.14 10.17
C VAL A 57 4.95 8.14 8.75
N ASP A 58 3.68 7.77 8.61
CA ASP A 58 3.00 7.76 7.31
C ASP A 58 3.00 9.15 6.68
N ASN A 59 3.08 9.20 5.36
CA ASN A 59 3.04 10.45 4.61
C ASN A 59 2.37 10.23 3.26
N ALA A 60 2.16 11.34 2.52
CA ALA A 60 1.44 11.31 1.25
C ALA A 60 2.11 10.42 0.20
N SER A 61 3.43 10.36 0.16
CA SER A 61 4.14 9.52 -0.81
C SER A 61 3.93 8.04 -0.54
N ILE A 62 3.95 7.64 0.73
CA ILE A 62 3.69 6.25 1.13
C ILE A 62 2.23 5.89 0.84
N ASP A 63 1.30 6.79 1.15
CA ASP A 63 -0.12 6.58 0.86
C ASP A 63 -0.35 6.40 -0.64
N GLN A 64 0.28 7.24 -1.46
CA GLN A 64 0.15 7.15 -2.91
C GLN A 64 0.72 5.83 -3.42
N ALA A 65 1.84 5.36 -2.87
CA ALA A 65 2.42 4.07 -3.23
C ALA A 65 1.46 2.93 -2.91
N MET A 66 0.82 2.96 -1.74
CA MET A 66 -0.16 1.95 -1.36
C MET A 66 -1.37 1.97 -2.29
N LEU A 67 -1.87 3.16 -2.64
CA LEU A 67 -3.00 3.28 -3.57
C LEU A 67 -2.66 2.71 -4.95
N LEU A 68 -1.46 2.97 -5.44
CA LEU A 68 -0.99 2.43 -6.72
C LEU A 68 -0.91 0.90 -6.68
N LEU A 69 -0.43 0.32 -5.58
CA LEU A 69 -0.39 -1.12 -5.41
C LEU A 69 -1.79 -1.73 -5.44
N VAL A 70 -2.71 -1.16 -4.67
CA VAL A 70 -4.08 -1.66 -4.61
C VAL A 70 -4.74 -1.56 -5.99
N ALA A 71 -4.57 -0.44 -6.67
CA ALA A 71 -5.12 -0.25 -8.02
C ALA A 71 -4.54 -1.25 -9.01
N HIS A 72 -3.24 -1.53 -8.92
CA HIS A 72 -2.57 -2.51 -9.77
C HIS A 72 -3.16 -3.92 -9.55
N TRP A 73 -3.29 -4.34 -8.31
CA TRP A 73 -3.87 -5.65 -7.99
C TRP A 73 -5.33 -5.74 -8.39
N TYR A 74 -6.09 -4.69 -8.17
CA TYR A 74 -7.51 -4.64 -8.55
C TYR A 74 -7.69 -4.78 -10.06
N ALA A 75 -6.88 -4.06 -10.84
CA ALA A 75 -6.94 -4.11 -12.30
C ALA A 75 -6.55 -5.47 -12.85
N ASN A 76 -5.68 -6.21 -12.15
CA ASN A 76 -5.16 -7.49 -12.61
C ASN A 76 -5.75 -8.68 -11.86
N ARG A 77 -6.83 -8.49 -11.10
CA ARG A 77 -7.38 -9.53 -10.23
C ARG A 77 -7.85 -10.78 -10.97
N GLU A 78 -8.30 -10.64 -12.22
CA GLU A 78 -8.79 -11.77 -13.01
C GLU A 78 -7.65 -12.59 -13.61
N ALA A 79 -6.48 -11.98 -13.72
CA ALA A 79 -5.27 -12.63 -14.19
C ALA A 79 -4.32 -12.93 -13.03
N VAL A 80 -4.81 -12.92 -11.80
CA VAL A 80 -3.98 -13.06 -10.61
C VAL A 80 -3.32 -14.44 -10.59
N SER A 81 -2.00 -14.39 -10.71
CA SER A 81 -1.10 -15.46 -10.33
C SER A 81 -0.25 -14.91 -9.17
N ASP A 82 0.48 -15.78 -8.50
CA ASP A 82 1.38 -15.34 -7.44
C ASP A 82 2.37 -14.28 -7.96
N SER A 83 2.79 -14.39 -9.22
CA SER A 83 3.71 -13.42 -9.81
C SER A 83 3.09 -12.03 -9.94
N ALA A 84 1.79 -11.91 -10.23
CA ALA A 84 1.12 -10.62 -10.32
C ALA A 84 1.05 -9.93 -8.94
N MET A 85 0.86 -10.72 -7.88
CA MET A 85 0.81 -10.19 -6.51
C MET A 85 2.18 -9.77 -5.98
N THR A 86 3.25 -10.36 -6.49
CA THR A 86 4.61 -10.03 -6.07
C THR A 86 5.25 -8.93 -6.90
N GLU A 87 4.69 -8.62 -8.06
CA GLU A 87 5.22 -7.57 -8.91
C GLU A 87 4.94 -6.20 -8.33
N VAL A 88 5.99 -5.39 -8.19
CA VAL A 88 5.88 -4.02 -7.69
C VAL A 88 6.03 -3.07 -8.88
N PRO A 89 4.99 -2.27 -9.20
CA PRO A 89 5.10 -1.29 -10.28
C PRO A 89 6.26 -0.32 -10.06
N PHE A 90 6.89 0.12 -11.14
CA PHE A 90 8.04 1.02 -11.07
C PHE A 90 7.72 2.32 -10.32
N GLY A 91 6.52 2.87 -10.53
CA GLY A 91 6.10 4.08 -9.82
C GLY A 91 6.06 3.91 -8.31
N VAL A 92 5.64 2.72 -7.83
CA VAL A 92 5.62 2.42 -6.40
C VAL A 92 7.04 2.41 -5.85
N ARG A 93 7.97 1.73 -6.51
CA ARG A 93 9.37 1.69 -6.09
C ARG A 93 9.98 3.08 -6.04
N HIS A 94 9.68 3.91 -7.03
CA HIS A 94 10.19 5.27 -7.09
C HIS A 94 9.71 6.11 -5.91
N LEU A 95 8.43 6.00 -5.57
CA LEU A 95 7.86 6.72 -4.42
C LEU A 95 8.44 6.27 -3.09
N LEU A 96 8.78 5.00 -2.96
CA LEU A 96 9.26 4.42 -1.70
C LEU A 96 10.77 4.53 -1.52
N GLN A 97 11.53 4.73 -2.59
CA GLN A 97 12.98 4.71 -2.55
C GLN A 97 13.60 5.62 -1.47
N PRO A 98 13.14 6.88 -1.29
CA PRO A 98 13.71 7.75 -0.27
C PRO A 98 13.51 7.27 1.17
N TYR A 99 12.55 6.40 1.39
CA TYR A 99 12.17 5.94 2.74
C TYR A 99 12.73 4.57 3.08
N ARG A 100 13.33 3.91 2.11
CA ARG A 100 13.89 2.59 2.31
C ARG A 100 15.07 2.66 3.26
N ARG A 101 15.12 1.70 4.21
CA ARG A 101 16.22 1.62 5.16
C ARG A 101 17.54 1.37 4.44
N MET A 102 18.58 2.13 4.80
CA MET A 102 19.88 2.04 4.17
C MET A 102 20.53 0.70 4.46
N GLY A 103 21.14 0.09 3.45
CA GLY A 103 21.84 -1.18 3.59
C GLY A 103 20.96 -2.42 3.44
N VAL A 104 19.69 -2.23 3.08
CA VAL A 104 18.73 -3.34 2.89
C VAL A 104 18.42 -3.58 1.43
#